data_e7aa69bdf011d0cdeb0c97c8e8c0de68
#
_entry.id   e7aa69bdf011d0cdeb0c97c8e8c0de68
#
_cell.length_a   1.000
_cell.length_b   1.000
_cell.length_c   1.000
_cell.angle_alpha   90.00
_cell.angle_beta   90.00
_cell.angle_gamma   90.00
#
_symmetry.space_group_name_H-M   'P 1'
#
loop_
_entity.id
_entity.type
_entity.pdbx_description
1 polymer ?
#
loop_
_entity_poly.entity_id
_entity_poly.type
_entity_poly.pdbx_seq_one_letter_code
_entity_poly.pdbx_strand_id
1 'polypeptide(L)'
;IAASGATSVSKTFYMFENRRGTKSISAQKDKTTANAPAKATYVVIHGLVGAVTVTWTVYLGENNTSDFNIKRNGNYRYDITLNDVAATDTRVVVDFAGAEDLSSAGTANCYLAKKVNTWYKFKATVRGNGAATAALISPTGSALAANAAISPASTELVWETNGHGKIIQGVILKDGYVYFKTGPTAEGNAVIAVKDRSGNVLWSWHIWKTHFNLAEMPTQTYKTNPRSGMNGTIYSDVLPAKRILVMMECDLGAASNAATNNNEVVKTFGLYYQFGRKDPFPTAKNKERRIDNNSETVDVFDRDGNKLNATTLRGGSYQIMNHSISSSVQSIISYSIKQPLTFILCSEDNSFNWIYGAISQSEAWKASNRLWGGNLNNETSSKRLDTKFTGKTIYDPCPSGWCMPPQDTWTNFTTTLLDGDRSSNYNINIASLYNCPIEDQKNYVDGDNSGFVSSTGVFGRRYYINGNTGDKAFYPASGYRNGINGQVCDVGASSCVWSSSPVSADLPQGACLNTNITWVYPVSSHSRANGFPVRCVKETSL
;
A
#
# COMPACT_ATOMS: atom_id res chain seq x y z
N ILE A 1 30.35 -22.31 -12.69
CA ILE A 1 31.36 -21.44 -12.08
C ILE A 1 30.60 -20.49 -11.17
N ALA A 2 30.76 -20.63 -9.87
CA ALA A 2 30.23 -19.67 -8.93
C ALA A 2 31.28 -18.55 -8.77
N ALA A 3 30.99 -17.37 -9.29
CA ALA A 3 31.79 -16.17 -9.04
C ALA A 3 31.02 -15.30 -8.05
N SER A 4 31.28 -15.50 -6.77
CA SER A 4 30.81 -14.59 -5.74
C SER A 4 31.79 -13.41 -5.67
N GLY A 5 31.34 -12.22 -6.04
CA GLY A 5 32.10 -10.97 -5.97
C GLY A 5 33.13 -10.74 -7.09
N ALA A 6 33.15 -11.55 -8.15
CA ALA A 6 34.03 -11.33 -9.30
C ALA A 6 33.39 -10.35 -10.30
N THR A 7 34.13 -9.31 -10.67
CA THR A 7 33.71 -8.35 -11.69
C THR A 7 33.85 -8.89 -13.12
N SER A 8 34.60 -10.00 -13.32
CA SER A 8 34.73 -10.67 -14.60
C SER A 8 35.07 -12.15 -14.46
N VAL A 9 34.58 -12.98 -15.37
CA VAL A 9 34.93 -14.42 -15.50
C VAL A 9 35.37 -14.70 -16.92
N SER A 10 36.52 -15.34 -17.11
CA SER A 10 37.01 -15.77 -18.40
C SER A 10 36.86 -17.28 -18.56
N LYS A 11 36.41 -17.74 -19.75
CA LYS A 11 36.25 -19.14 -20.07
C LYS A 11 36.63 -19.38 -21.53
N THR A 12 37.46 -20.39 -21.81
CA THR A 12 37.83 -20.80 -23.15
C THR A 12 37.06 -22.03 -23.57
N PHE A 13 36.54 -22.03 -24.78
CA PHE A 13 35.84 -23.16 -25.40
C PHE A 13 36.45 -23.47 -26.75
N TYR A 14 36.48 -24.73 -27.10
CA TYR A 14 36.84 -25.20 -28.46
C TYR A 14 35.55 -25.61 -29.16
N MET A 15 35.42 -25.18 -30.42
CA MET A 15 34.21 -25.37 -31.23
C MET A 15 34.58 -25.86 -32.62
N PHE A 16 33.68 -26.63 -33.25
CA PHE A 16 33.77 -26.98 -34.64
C PHE A 16 33.37 -25.81 -35.53
N GLU A 17 33.83 -25.81 -36.77
CA GLU A 17 33.39 -24.85 -37.79
C GLU A 17 31.87 -24.95 -37.98
N ASN A 18 31.21 -23.79 -37.99
CA ASN A 18 29.77 -23.69 -38.21
C ASN A 18 29.44 -22.36 -38.90
N ARG A 19 29.31 -22.40 -40.22
CA ARG A 19 28.99 -21.22 -41.03
C ARG A 19 27.50 -21.14 -41.27
N ARG A 20 26.84 -20.11 -40.72
CA ARG A 20 25.39 -19.90 -40.81
C ARG A 20 25.00 -18.62 -41.53
N GLY A 21 25.98 -17.90 -42.06
CA GLY A 21 25.76 -16.68 -42.82
C GLY A 21 25.50 -15.46 -41.93
N THR A 22 24.88 -14.48 -42.55
CA THR A 22 24.56 -13.19 -41.90
C THR A 22 23.06 -12.90 -41.93
N LYS A 23 22.62 -12.06 -41.01
CA LYS A 23 21.26 -11.53 -40.93
C LYS A 23 21.31 -10.01 -40.76
N SER A 24 20.26 -9.33 -41.21
CA SER A 24 20.15 -7.88 -41.06
C SER A 24 19.75 -7.54 -39.62
N ILE A 25 20.72 -7.52 -38.71
CA ILE A 25 20.54 -7.19 -37.28
C ILE A 25 21.49 -6.05 -36.96
N SER A 26 20.96 -4.93 -36.47
CA SER A 26 21.72 -3.71 -36.19
C SER A 26 22.13 -3.56 -34.72
N ALA A 27 21.41 -4.21 -33.79
CA ALA A 27 21.70 -4.12 -32.37
C ALA A 27 22.00 -5.50 -31.77
N GLN A 28 22.99 -5.55 -30.87
CA GLN A 28 23.41 -6.79 -30.21
C GLN A 28 22.26 -7.48 -29.46
N LYS A 29 21.36 -6.72 -28.80
CA LYS A 29 20.20 -7.25 -28.09
C LYS A 29 19.22 -8.02 -28.98
N ASP A 30 19.25 -7.77 -30.29
CA ASP A 30 18.37 -8.40 -31.26
C ASP A 30 19.00 -9.64 -31.93
N LYS A 31 20.26 -9.98 -31.58
CA LYS A 31 20.94 -11.22 -32.00
C LYS A 31 20.43 -12.39 -31.13
N THR A 32 19.21 -12.82 -31.39
CA THR A 32 18.41 -13.74 -30.56
C THR A 32 17.98 -14.98 -31.31
N THR A 33 17.36 -15.94 -30.63
CA THR A 33 16.79 -17.15 -31.23
C THR A 33 15.76 -16.83 -32.32
N ALA A 34 15.01 -15.76 -32.21
CA ALA A 34 14.02 -15.34 -33.21
C ALA A 34 14.67 -14.87 -34.53
N ASN A 35 15.86 -14.29 -34.44
CA ASN A 35 16.54 -13.68 -35.57
C ASN A 35 17.72 -14.52 -36.11
N ALA A 36 18.19 -15.50 -35.33
CA ALA A 36 19.32 -16.33 -35.68
C ALA A 36 18.97 -17.37 -36.79
N PRO A 37 19.89 -17.67 -37.69
CA PRO A 37 19.76 -18.82 -38.59
C PRO A 37 19.61 -20.12 -37.80
N ALA A 38 18.88 -21.07 -38.36
CA ALA A 38 18.74 -22.40 -37.77
C ALA A 38 20.11 -23.04 -37.50
N LYS A 39 20.30 -23.62 -36.32
CA LYS A 39 21.54 -24.26 -35.87
C LYS A 39 22.76 -23.33 -35.74
N ALA A 40 22.56 -22.02 -35.62
CA ALA A 40 23.66 -21.10 -35.30
C ALA A 40 24.28 -21.44 -33.94
N THR A 41 25.57 -21.20 -33.80
CA THR A 41 26.30 -21.47 -32.55
C THR A 41 25.97 -20.41 -31.49
N TYR A 42 25.70 -20.84 -30.28
CA TYR A 42 25.43 -19.95 -29.16
C TYR A 42 26.01 -20.47 -27.84
N VAL A 43 26.17 -19.57 -26.90
CA VAL A 43 26.53 -19.87 -25.49
C VAL A 43 25.34 -19.56 -24.64
N VAL A 44 25.04 -20.45 -23.71
CA VAL A 44 24.03 -20.24 -22.66
C VAL A 44 24.75 -19.92 -21.36
N ILE A 45 24.41 -18.78 -20.76
CA ILE A 45 24.96 -18.33 -19.49
C ILE A 45 23.83 -18.37 -18.48
N HIS A 46 23.97 -19.18 -17.45
CA HIS A 46 23.07 -19.21 -16.31
C HIS A 46 23.69 -18.39 -15.19
N GLY A 47 22.93 -17.49 -14.62
CA GLY A 47 23.34 -16.65 -13.52
C GLY A 47 22.24 -16.38 -12.52
N LEU A 48 22.63 -15.81 -11.39
CA LEU A 48 21.72 -15.31 -10.38
C LEU A 48 21.82 -13.78 -10.34
N VAL A 49 20.69 -13.11 -10.48
CA VAL A 49 20.57 -11.67 -10.24
C VAL A 49 19.72 -11.54 -8.98
N GLY A 50 20.36 -11.23 -7.86
CA GLY A 50 19.76 -11.44 -6.56
C GLY A 50 19.42 -12.92 -6.34
N ALA A 51 18.17 -13.25 -6.05
CA ALA A 51 17.69 -14.64 -5.93
C ALA A 51 17.06 -15.20 -7.21
N VAL A 52 17.17 -14.48 -8.33
CA VAL A 52 16.51 -14.80 -9.60
C VAL A 52 17.46 -15.56 -10.50
N THR A 53 17.09 -16.75 -10.96
CA THR A 53 17.81 -17.47 -12.00
C THR A 53 17.51 -16.86 -13.34
N VAL A 54 18.55 -16.43 -14.03
CA VAL A 54 18.46 -15.78 -15.33
C VAL A 54 19.30 -16.57 -16.32
N THR A 55 18.79 -16.74 -17.53
CA THR A 55 19.49 -17.40 -18.62
C THR A 55 19.68 -16.40 -19.75
N TRP A 56 20.93 -16.18 -20.14
CA TRP A 56 21.28 -15.39 -21.32
C TRP A 56 21.71 -16.33 -22.45
N THR A 57 21.12 -16.14 -23.61
CA THR A 57 21.53 -16.85 -24.83
C THR A 57 22.31 -15.88 -25.74
N VAL A 58 23.57 -16.14 -25.94
CA VAL A 58 24.46 -15.28 -26.73
C VAL A 58 24.90 -16.02 -27.99
N TYR A 59 24.40 -15.60 -29.14
CA TYR A 59 24.79 -16.14 -30.43
C TYR A 59 26.17 -15.63 -30.84
N LEU A 60 27.01 -16.55 -31.28
CA LEU A 60 28.38 -16.27 -31.68
C LEU A 60 28.48 -15.99 -33.19
N GLY A 61 29.62 -15.42 -33.64
CA GLY A 61 29.93 -15.07 -35.03
C GLY A 61 31.13 -14.13 -35.09
N GLU A 62 31.45 -13.59 -36.24
CA GLU A 62 32.57 -12.66 -36.40
C GLU A 62 32.29 -11.25 -35.85
N ASN A 63 31.02 -10.95 -35.56
CA ASN A 63 30.63 -9.70 -34.91
C ASN A 63 29.51 -9.95 -33.92
N ASN A 64 29.17 -8.92 -33.16
CA ASN A 64 28.15 -8.98 -32.11
C ASN A 64 26.71 -8.71 -32.58
N THR A 65 26.49 -8.53 -33.89
CA THR A 65 25.17 -8.21 -34.48
C THR A 65 24.77 -9.20 -35.57
N SER A 66 25.29 -9.03 -36.78
CA SER A 66 24.74 -9.61 -37.99
C SER A 66 25.33 -10.96 -38.39
N ASP A 67 26.55 -11.30 -37.98
CA ASP A 67 27.27 -12.50 -38.40
C ASP A 67 27.08 -13.69 -37.45
N PHE A 68 26.87 -14.89 -38.03
CA PHE A 68 26.67 -16.16 -37.30
C PHE A 68 27.67 -17.25 -37.77
N ASN A 69 28.81 -16.85 -38.29
CA ASN A 69 29.83 -17.78 -38.81
C ASN A 69 30.92 -18.06 -37.78
N ILE A 70 31.16 -19.32 -37.52
CA ILE A 70 32.33 -19.80 -36.80
C ILE A 70 33.22 -20.48 -37.85
N LYS A 71 34.38 -19.88 -38.14
CA LYS A 71 35.34 -20.37 -39.14
C LYS A 71 36.36 -21.31 -38.50
N ARG A 72 36.82 -22.26 -39.27
CA ARG A 72 37.91 -23.16 -38.91
C ARG A 72 39.17 -22.35 -38.58
N ASN A 73 39.89 -22.72 -37.54
CA ASN A 73 41.10 -22.05 -37.03
C ASN A 73 40.88 -20.57 -36.62
N GLY A 74 39.61 -20.15 -36.45
CA GLY A 74 39.29 -18.83 -35.92
C GLY A 74 39.56 -18.75 -34.41
N ASN A 75 40.12 -17.63 -33.97
CA ASN A 75 40.26 -17.31 -32.55
C ASN A 75 39.31 -16.15 -32.25
N TYR A 76 38.26 -16.43 -31.50
CA TYR A 76 37.21 -15.47 -31.21
C TYR A 76 37.28 -15.08 -29.72
N ARG A 77 37.24 -13.78 -29.45
CA ARG A 77 37.10 -13.24 -28.12
C ARG A 77 35.78 -12.46 -28.01
N TYR A 78 34.97 -12.84 -27.03
CA TYR A 78 33.72 -12.17 -26.72
C TYR A 78 33.81 -11.59 -25.34
N ASP A 79 33.70 -10.27 -25.22
CA ASP A 79 33.51 -9.57 -23.95
C ASP A 79 32.02 -9.36 -23.78
N ILE A 80 31.41 -10.12 -22.88
CA ILE A 80 29.97 -10.13 -22.63
C ILE A 80 29.72 -9.44 -21.31
N THR A 81 29.13 -8.26 -21.36
CA THR A 81 28.66 -7.56 -20.14
C THR A 81 27.23 -7.97 -19.87
N LEU A 82 27.01 -8.60 -18.74
CA LEU A 82 25.69 -8.96 -18.23
C LEU A 82 25.26 -7.83 -17.29
N ASN A 83 24.62 -6.83 -17.84
CA ASN A 83 23.95 -5.82 -17.07
C ASN A 83 22.58 -6.35 -16.69
N ASP A 84 22.00 -5.75 -15.67
CA ASP A 84 20.69 -6.01 -15.10
C ASP A 84 19.68 -6.76 -16.00
N VAL A 85 18.69 -7.39 -15.41
CA VAL A 85 17.61 -8.13 -16.12
C VAL A 85 16.70 -7.11 -16.85
N ALA A 86 17.27 -6.35 -17.79
CA ALA A 86 16.52 -5.36 -18.53
C ALA A 86 15.48 -6.05 -19.42
N ALA A 87 14.22 -5.69 -19.25
CA ALA A 87 13.08 -6.17 -20.05
C ALA A 87 13.26 -5.94 -21.58
N THR A 88 14.21 -5.10 -21.95
CA THR A 88 14.53 -4.76 -23.34
C THR A 88 15.61 -5.65 -23.96
N ASP A 89 16.29 -6.51 -23.19
CA ASP A 89 17.26 -7.45 -23.71
C ASP A 89 16.59 -8.79 -24.03
N THR A 90 16.27 -8.99 -25.30
CA THR A 90 15.57 -10.19 -25.78
C THR A 90 16.42 -11.47 -25.73
N ARG A 91 17.70 -11.40 -25.36
CA ARG A 91 18.56 -12.55 -25.08
C ARG A 91 18.33 -13.15 -23.72
N VAL A 92 17.65 -12.41 -22.85
CA VAL A 92 17.40 -12.78 -21.46
C VAL A 92 16.11 -13.59 -21.35
N VAL A 93 16.22 -14.77 -20.82
CA VAL A 93 15.08 -15.60 -20.43
C VAL A 93 15.09 -15.71 -18.90
N VAL A 94 14.09 -15.17 -18.28
CA VAL A 94 13.84 -15.37 -16.83
C VAL A 94 12.82 -16.48 -16.70
N ASP A 95 13.14 -17.46 -15.89
CA ASP A 95 12.22 -18.53 -15.60
C ASP A 95 11.22 -18.06 -14.53
N PHE A 96 10.02 -17.74 -14.98
CA PHE A 96 8.88 -17.43 -14.13
C PHE A 96 7.91 -18.61 -14.02
N ALA A 97 8.40 -19.85 -14.20
CA ALA A 97 7.55 -21.03 -14.18
C ALA A 97 6.64 -21.04 -12.96
N GLY A 98 5.34 -21.06 -13.20
CA GLY A 98 4.34 -21.10 -12.15
C GLY A 98 4.06 -19.77 -11.45
N ALA A 99 4.49 -18.61 -11.99
CA ALA A 99 4.15 -17.32 -11.41
C ALA A 99 2.62 -17.12 -11.35
N GLU A 100 2.11 -16.98 -10.14
CA GLU A 100 0.68 -16.73 -9.88
C GLU A 100 0.32 -15.29 -10.23
N ASP A 101 -0.72 -15.09 -11.04
CA ASP A 101 -1.18 -13.75 -11.43
C ASP A 101 -2.17 -13.19 -10.42
N LEU A 102 -1.68 -12.28 -9.57
CA LEU A 102 -2.47 -11.62 -8.54
C LEU A 102 -3.48 -10.59 -9.10
N SER A 103 -3.32 -10.20 -10.36
CA SER A 103 -4.24 -9.29 -11.05
C SER A 103 -5.30 -10.01 -11.89
N SER A 104 -5.35 -11.34 -11.87
CA SER A 104 -6.30 -12.15 -12.65
C SER A 104 -7.77 -11.87 -12.28
N ALA A 105 -8.06 -11.56 -11.02
CA ALA A 105 -9.39 -11.17 -10.54
C ALA A 105 -9.67 -9.65 -10.65
N GLY A 106 -8.74 -8.89 -11.22
CA GLY A 106 -8.81 -7.43 -11.35
C GLY A 106 -7.58 -6.73 -10.80
N THR A 107 -7.28 -5.55 -11.36
CA THR A 107 -6.18 -4.71 -10.89
C THR A 107 -6.58 -3.90 -9.65
N ALA A 108 -5.62 -3.62 -8.78
CA ALA A 108 -5.82 -2.87 -7.53
C ALA A 108 -4.51 -2.22 -7.08
N ASN A 109 -4.50 -1.52 -5.95
CA ASN A 109 -3.28 -0.96 -5.35
C ASN A 109 -2.65 -1.88 -4.30
N CYS A 110 -3.34 -2.92 -3.87
CA CYS A 110 -2.82 -3.92 -2.94
C CYS A 110 -2.98 -5.32 -3.50
N TYR A 111 -1.91 -6.11 -3.42
CA TYR A 111 -1.89 -7.52 -3.80
C TYR A 111 -1.42 -8.39 -2.64
N LEU A 112 -2.13 -9.49 -2.39
CA LEU A 112 -1.82 -10.43 -1.32
C LEU A 112 -0.94 -11.57 -1.85
N ALA A 113 0.20 -11.81 -1.19
CA ALA A 113 1.11 -12.89 -1.50
C ALA A 113 1.25 -13.86 -0.32
N LYS A 114 0.74 -15.10 -0.44
CA LYS A 114 0.69 -16.07 0.66
C LYS A 114 1.97 -16.91 0.78
N LYS A 115 2.48 -17.41 -0.32
CA LYS A 115 3.58 -18.39 -0.32
C LYS A 115 4.94 -17.69 -0.18
N VAL A 116 5.90 -18.36 0.45
CA VAL A 116 7.30 -17.93 0.54
C VAL A 116 8.09 -18.43 -0.66
N ASN A 117 9.19 -17.76 -1.00
CA ASN A 117 10.12 -18.12 -2.07
C ASN A 117 9.44 -18.43 -3.43
N THR A 118 8.29 -17.80 -3.69
CA THR A 118 7.41 -18.08 -4.84
C THR A 118 7.33 -16.88 -5.77
N TRP A 119 7.28 -17.14 -7.07
CA TRP A 119 7.04 -16.14 -8.07
C TRP A 119 5.57 -15.75 -8.16
N TYR A 120 5.32 -14.46 -8.17
CA TYR A 120 4.05 -13.82 -8.43
C TYR A 120 4.19 -12.79 -9.54
N LYS A 121 3.08 -12.43 -10.17
CA LYS A 121 3.02 -11.30 -11.09
C LYS A 121 1.72 -10.51 -10.91
N PHE A 122 1.76 -9.26 -11.35
CA PHE A 122 0.56 -8.44 -11.52
C PHE A 122 0.71 -7.49 -12.70
N LYS A 123 -0.42 -7.12 -13.31
CA LYS A 123 -0.45 -6.19 -14.45
C LYS A 123 0.00 -4.80 -14.03
N ALA A 124 1.03 -4.28 -14.67
CA ALA A 124 1.68 -3.02 -14.32
C ALA A 124 1.44 -1.89 -15.33
N THR A 125 0.57 -2.11 -16.31
CA THR A 125 0.22 -1.12 -17.34
C THR A 125 -1.04 -0.32 -17.02
N VAL A 126 -1.59 -0.49 -15.80
CA VAL A 126 -2.84 0.12 -15.36
C VAL A 126 -2.67 0.65 -13.94
N ARG A 127 -3.19 1.84 -13.66
CA ARG A 127 -3.22 2.43 -12.30
C ARG A 127 -4.38 1.86 -11.51
N GLY A 128 -4.12 1.44 -10.28
CA GLY A 128 -5.14 0.97 -9.36
C GLY A 128 -6.09 -0.04 -9.98
N ASN A 129 -7.38 0.16 -9.85
CA ASN A 129 -8.43 -0.69 -10.44
C ASN A 129 -8.68 -0.44 -11.94
N GLY A 130 -7.95 0.48 -12.56
CA GLY A 130 -8.15 0.84 -13.97
C GLY A 130 -9.42 1.63 -14.27
N ALA A 131 -10.25 1.92 -13.27
CA ALA A 131 -11.50 2.63 -13.48
C ALA A 131 -11.24 4.11 -13.75
N ALA A 132 -11.62 4.56 -14.93
CA ALA A 132 -11.79 5.97 -15.21
C ALA A 132 -13.24 6.34 -14.89
N THR A 133 -13.44 7.18 -13.90
CA THR A 133 -14.72 7.82 -13.72
C THR A 133 -14.60 9.30 -14.08
N ALA A 134 -15.64 9.88 -14.69
CA ALA A 134 -15.71 11.31 -15.00
C ALA A 134 -15.54 12.21 -13.76
N ALA A 135 -15.66 11.63 -12.57
CA ALA A 135 -15.53 12.31 -11.29
C ALA A 135 -14.09 12.32 -10.75
N LEU A 136 -13.17 11.52 -11.31
CA LEU A 136 -11.79 11.44 -10.88
C LEU A 136 -10.93 12.42 -11.67
N ILE A 137 -10.35 13.34 -10.94
CA ILE A 137 -9.36 14.26 -11.46
C ILE A 137 -8.04 13.52 -11.52
N SER A 138 -7.44 13.43 -12.71
CA SER A 138 -6.07 12.99 -12.87
C SER A 138 -5.12 13.91 -12.07
N PRO A 139 -3.86 13.50 -11.82
CA PRO A 139 -2.85 14.41 -11.28
C PRO A 139 -2.66 15.69 -12.08
N THR A 140 -3.14 15.75 -13.33
CA THR A 140 -3.06 16.91 -14.22
C THR A 140 -4.36 17.72 -14.30
N GLY A 141 -5.40 17.38 -13.53
CA GLY A 141 -6.67 18.08 -13.52
C GLY A 141 -7.65 17.69 -14.62
N SER A 142 -7.26 16.80 -15.53
CA SER A 142 -8.14 16.27 -16.57
C SER A 142 -8.87 15.00 -16.10
N ALA A 143 -10.02 14.70 -16.70
CA ALA A 143 -10.64 13.41 -16.51
C ALA A 143 -9.65 12.30 -16.86
N LEU A 144 -9.53 11.27 -16.00
CA LEU A 144 -8.69 10.13 -16.28
C LEU A 144 -9.21 9.41 -17.54
N ALA A 145 -8.28 9.08 -18.42
CA ALA A 145 -8.59 8.24 -19.57
C ALA A 145 -9.18 6.91 -19.11
N ALA A 146 -10.08 6.35 -19.90
CA ALA A 146 -10.56 4.98 -19.71
C ALA A 146 -9.33 4.07 -19.52
N ASN A 147 -9.38 3.13 -18.59
CA ASN A 147 -8.34 2.17 -18.25
C ASN A 147 -7.11 2.70 -17.47
N ALA A 148 -7.01 3.98 -17.16
CA ALA A 148 -5.91 4.57 -16.41
C ALA A 148 -4.51 4.06 -16.82
N ALA A 149 -4.27 3.90 -18.12
CA ALA A 149 -3.10 3.24 -18.69
C ALA A 149 -1.80 3.98 -18.37
N ILE A 150 -0.73 3.20 -18.18
CA ILE A 150 0.65 3.67 -18.05
C ILE A 150 1.58 2.78 -18.89
N SER A 151 2.74 3.34 -19.27
CA SER A 151 3.74 2.64 -20.06
C SER A 151 5.06 2.58 -19.28
N PRO A 152 5.21 1.59 -18.40
CA PRO A 152 6.41 1.45 -17.59
C PRO A 152 7.62 1.03 -18.43
N ALA A 153 8.80 1.55 -18.06
CA ALA A 153 10.09 1.19 -18.64
C ALA A 153 10.96 0.36 -17.68
N SER A 154 10.75 0.51 -16.38
CA SER A 154 11.47 -0.24 -15.35
C SER A 154 10.62 -0.42 -14.10
N THR A 155 11.08 -1.26 -13.17
CA THR A 155 10.47 -1.49 -11.87
C THR A 155 11.50 -1.47 -10.76
N GLU A 156 11.07 -1.16 -9.55
CA GLU A 156 11.93 -1.22 -8.37
C GLU A 156 11.16 -1.58 -7.11
N LEU A 157 11.85 -2.17 -6.14
CA LEU A 157 11.40 -2.26 -4.76
C LEU A 157 11.63 -0.89 -4.10
N VAL A 158 10.55 -0.25 -3.66
CA VAL A 158 10.61 1.04 -2.95
C VAL A 158 11.02 0.81 -1.50
N TRP A 159 10.35 -0.13 -0.84
CA TRP A 159 10.68 -0.56 0.52
C TRP A 159 10.06 -1.92 0.86
N GLU A 160 10.64 -2.59 1.83
CA GLU A 160 10.11 -3.79 2.46
C GLU A 160 10.38 -3.81 3.98
N THR A 161 9.55 -4.56 4.72
CA THR A 161 9.74 -4.80 6.16
C THR A 161 10.63 -6.01 6.42
N ASN A 162 11.03 -6.21 7.70
CA ASN A 162 11.70 -7.40 8.22
C ASN A 162 13.15 -7.63 7.73
N GLY A 163 13.72 -6.71 6.97
CA GLY A 163 15.08 -6.82 6.42
C GLY A 163 15.11 -7.06 4.93
N HIS A 164 16.23 -6.71 4.31
CA HIS A 164 16.43 -6.84 2.87
C HIS A 164 16.26 -8.28 2.37
N GLY A 165 15.47 -8.44 1.30
CA GLY A 165 15.17 -9.74 0.69
C GLY A 165 14.26 -10.65 1.53
N LYS A 166 13.71 -10.14 2.65
CA LYS A 166 12.86 -10.94 3.53
C LYS A 166 11.43 -11.06 3.04
N ILE A 167 10.91 -10.00 2.43
CA ILE A 167 9.57 -9.99 1.81
C ILE A 167 9.69 -10.16 0.31
N ILE A 168 10.58 -9.41 -0.35
CA ILE A 168 10.79 -9.43 -1.80
C ILE A 168 12.26 -9.72 -2.12
N GLN A 169 12.53 -10.82 -2.79
CA GLN A 169 13.88 -11.20 -3.22
C GLN A 169 14.30 -10.57 -4.55
N GLY A 170 13.33 -10.22 -5.40
CA GLY A 170 13.61 -9.59 -6.68
C GLY A 170 12.34 -9.14 -7.37
N VAL A 171 12.48 -8.12 -8.22
CA VAL A 171 11.40 -7.55 -9.03
C VAL A 171 11.87 -7.39 -10.49
N ILE A 172 11.01 -7.74 -11.44
CA ILE A 172 11.31 -7.69 -12.87
C ILE A 172 10.07 -7.19 -13.61
N LEU A 173 10.26 -6.22 -14.49
CA LEU A 173 9.22 -5.78 -15.43
C LEU A 173 9.39 -6.54 -16.75
N LYS A 174 8.35 -7.27 -17.18
CA LYS A 174 8.33 -7.98 -18.45
C LYS A 174 6.91 -8.06 -19.00
N ASP A 175 6.76 -7.80 -20.31
CA ASP A 175 5.50 -7.92 -21.05
C ASP A 175 4.30 -7.20 -20.39
N GLY A 176 4.56 -6.04 -19.78
CA GLY A 176 3.54 -5.24 -19.09
C GLY A 176 3.15 -5.74 -17.69
N TYR A 177 3.84 -6.74 -17.17
CA TYR A 177 3.69 -7.25 -15.81
C TYR A 177 4.92 -6.98 -14.97
N VAL A 178 4.70 -6.67 -13.71
CA VAL A 178 5.73 -6.81 -12.67
C VAL A 178 5.69 -8.24 -12.17
N TYR A 179 6.82 -8.94 -12.31
CA TYR A 179 7.09 -10.21 -11.65
C TYR A 179 7.90 -9.95 -10.40
N PHE A 180 7.55 -10.60 -9.31
CA PHE A 180 8.32 -10.52 -8.08
C PHE A 180 8.41 -11.88 -7.40
N LYS A 181 9.53 -12.13 -6.74
CA LYS A 181 9.72 -13.34 -5.95
C LYS A 181 9.62 -12.99 -4.47
N THR A 182 8.75 -13.67 -3.75
CA THR A 182 8.63 -13.50 -2.30
C THR A 182 9.83 -14.06 -1.57
N GLY A 183 10.18 -13.42 -0.46
CA GLY A 183 11.23 -13.86 0.44
C GLY A 183 10.80 -14.99 1.38
N PRO A 184 11.71 -15.40 2.28
CA PRO A 184 11.49 -16.51 3.20
C PRO A 184 10.56 -16.17 4.38
N THR A 185 10.29 -14.89 4.64
CA THR A 185 9.42 -14.46 5.75
C THR A 185 7.95 -14.64 5.35
N ALA A 186 7.16 -15.23 6.23
CA ALA A 186 5.75 -15.54 5.95
C ALA A 186 4.86 -14.31 5.91
N GLU A 187 5.19 -13.25 6.67
CA GLU A 187 4.36 -12.07 6.87
C GLU A 187 5.20 -10.79 6.77
N GLY A 188 4.58 -9.73 6.27
CA GLY A 188 5.18 -8.41 6.16
C GLY A 188 4.65 -7.62 4.99
N ASN A 189 5.29 -6.52 4.68
CA ASN A 189 4.80 -5.57 3.69
C ASN A 189 5.94 -5.07 2.82
N ALA A 190 5.61 -4.77 1.56
CA ALA A 190 6.53 -4.15 0.62
C ALA A 190 5.77 -3.20 -0.32
N VAL A 191 6.47 -2.25 -0.90
CA VAL A 191 5.96 -1.41 -1.98
C VAL A 191 6.86 -1.57 -3.19
N ILE A 192 6.25 -1.91 -4.32
CA ILE A 192 6.91 -2.00 -5.62
C ILE A 192 6.40 -0.87 -6.49
N ALA A 193 7.29 -0.20 -7.21
CA ALA A 193 6.98 0.87 -8.15
C ALA A 193 7.42 0.53 -9.57
N VAL A 194 6.77 1.17 -10.55
CA VAL A 194 7.24 1.23 -11.93
C VAL A 194 7.56 2.66 -12.33
N LYS A 195 8.55 2.79 -13.20
CA LYS A 195 9.10 4.07 -13.65
C LYS A 195 9.02 4.23 -15.16
N ASP A 196 8.99 5.48 -15.60
CA ASP A 196 9.20 5.86 -16.99
C ASP A 196 10.68 5.75 -17.41
N ARG A 197 10.98 6.04 -18.69
CA ARG A 197 12.36 6.07 -19.21
C ARG A 197 13.25 7.13 -18.57
N SER A 198 12.67 8.14 -17.96
CA SER A 198 13.37 9.21 -17.25
C SER A 198 13.60 8.89 -15.76
N GLY A 199 13.16 7.71 -15.31
CA GLY A 199 13.30 7.29 -13.91
C GLY A 199 12.22 7.82 -12.96
N ASN A 200 11.19 8.52 -13.45
CA ASN A 200 10.09 8.97 -12.61
C ASN A 200 9.13 7.83 -12.30
N VAL A 201 8.69 7.72 -11.05
CA VAL A 201 7.65 6.76 -10.66
C VAL A 201 6.34 7.11 -11.35
N LEU A 202 5.78 6.16 -12.09
CA LEU A 202 4.46 6.25 -12.73
C LEU A 202 3.36 5.76 -11.82
N TRP A 203 3.61 4.72 -11.04
CA TRP A 203 2.71 4.13 -10.06
C TRP A 203 3.43 3.20 -9.12
N SER A 204 2.82 2.89 -7.97
CA SER A 204 3.32 1.95 -6.96
C SER A 204 2.18 1.13 -6.39
N TRP A 205 2.53 -0.06 -5.91
CA TRP A 205 1.59 -1.04 -5.36
C TRP A 205 2.09 -1.58 -4.03
N HIS A 206 1.19 -1.77 -3.10
CA HIS A 206 1.42 -2.46 -1.85
C HIS A 206 1.38 -3.98 -2.07
N ILE A 207 2.43 -4.67 -1.68
CA ILE A 207 2.46 -6.13 -1.60
C ILE A 207 2.31 -6.52 -0.14
N TRP A 208 1.17 -7.11 0.16
CA TRP A 208 0.84 -7.59 1.50
C TRP A 208 1.16 -9.09 1.59
N LYS A 209 2.29 -9.39 2.22
CA LYS A 209 2.71 -10.75 2.49
C LYS A 209 2.01 -11.22 3.75
N THR A 210 1.10 -12.18 3.59
CA THR A 210 0.23 -12.64 4.68
C THR A 210 -0.12 -14.11 4.48
N HIS A 211 -0.57 -14.78 5.53
CA HIS A 211 -1.04 -16.16 5.48
C HIS A 211 -2.40 -16.32 4.80
N PHE A 212 -3.11 -15.22 4.52
CA PHE A 212 -4.34 -15.22 3.74
C PHE A 212 -4.04 -15.09 2.24
N ASN A 213 -4.90 -15.64 1.42
CA ASN A 213 -5.09 -15.17 0.06
C ASN A 213 -6.42 -14.39 -0.02
N LEU A 214 -6.69 -13.75 -1.15
CA LEU A 214 -7.86 -12.90 -1.27
C LEU A 214 -9.20 -13.67 -1.14
N ALA A 215 -9.24 -14.93 -1.57
CA ALA A 215 -10.42 -15.79 -1.49
C ALA A 215 -10.68 -16.33 -0.07
N GLU A 216 -9.61 -16.46 0.73
CA GLU A 216 -9.64 -16.96 2.11
C GLU A 216 -9.52 -15.85 3.15
N MET A 217 -9.69 -14.58 2.75
CA MET A 217 -9.61 -13.44 3.66
C MET A 217 -10.69 -13.57 4.74
N PRO A 218 -10.33 -13.60 6.01
CA PRO A 218 -11.30 -13.62 7.10
C PRO A 218 -12.20 -12.41 7.06
N THR A 219 -13.50 -12.63 7.20
CA THR A 219 -14.52 -11.60 7.07
C THR A 219 -15.53 -11.62 8.19
N GLN A 220 -16.06 -10.45 8.49
CA GLN A 220 -17.15 -10.25 9.44
C GLN A 220 -18.27 -9.44 8.80
N THR A 221 -19.51 -9.75 9.16
CA THR A 221 -20.69 -9.07 8.64
C THR A 221 -21.17 -8.02 9.63
N TYR A 222 -21.05 -6.74 9.23
CA TYR A 222 -21.52 -5.62 10.03
C TYR A 222 -22.92 -5.19 9.59
N LYS A 223 -23.76 -4.85 10.57
CA LYS A 223 -25.04 -4.21 10.32
C LYS A 223 -24.93 -2.74 10.65
N THR A 224 -25.21 -1.86 9.70
CA THR A 224 -25.28 -0.43 9.99
C THR A 224 -26.56 -0.11 10.77
N ASN A 225 -26.50 0.93 11.58
CA ASN A 225 -27.65 1.39 12.35
C ASN A 225 -28.00 2.84 11.95
N PRO A 226 -29.01 3.04 11.08
CA PRO A 226 -29.46 4.36 10.74
C PRO A 226 -30.13 4.99 11.97
N ARG A 227 -29.48 5.98 12.55
CA ARG A 227 -30.03 6.76 13.68
C ARG A 227 -30.05 8.22 13.32
N SER A 228 -31.10 8.90 13.75
CA SER A 228 -31.13 10.35 13.81
C SER A 228 -30.09 10.85 14.80
N GLY A 229 -29.31 11.80 14.38
CA GLY A 229 -28.07 12.19 14.99
C GLY A 229 -28.12 12.78 16.34
N MET A 230 -26.96 13.11 16.80
CA MET A 230 -26.66 13.92 17.95
C MET A 230 -27.23 15.30 17.80
N ASN A 231 -27.81 15.81 18.84
CA ASN A 231 -28.45 17.12 18.89
C ASN A 231 -29.49 17.38 17.78
N GLY A 232 -30.19 16.36 17.31
CA GLY A 232 -31.41 16.51 16.52
C GLY A 232 -31.24 17.17 15.13
N THR A 233 -30.03 17.52 14.70
CA THR A 233 -29.87 18.39 13.54
C THR A 233 -28.82 17.97 12.51
N ILE A 234 -27.86 17.10 12.82
CA ILE A 234 -26.71 16.90 11.96
C ILE A 234 -26.84 15.69 11.02
N TYR A 235 -27.57 14.66 11.41
CA TYR A 235 -27.58 13.39 10.66
C TYR A 235 -28.99 12.84 10.33
N SER A 236 -30.04 13.64 10.54
CA SER A 236 -31.43 13.15 10.44
C SER A 236 -31.87 12.78 9.02
N ASP A 237 -31.24 13.36 8.00
CA ASP A 237 -31.82 13.31 6.67
C ASP A 237 -31.09 12.43 5.66
N VAL A 238 -29.97 11.79 6.02
CA VAL A 238 -29.06 11.19 5.01
C VAL A 238 -28.52 9.80 5.38
N LEU A 239 -28.84 9.23 6.53
CA LEU A 239 -28.46 7.84 6.80
C LEU A 239 -29.24 6.91 5.87
N PRO A 240 -28.58 6.05 5.08
CA PRO A 240 -29.28 5.07 4.27
C PRO A 240 -30.04 4.11 5.19
N ALA A 241 -31.00 3.42 4.62
CA ALA A 241 -31.61 2.28 5.26
C ALA A 241 -30.52 1.33 5.78
N LYS A 242 -30.81 0.61 6.87
CA LYS A 242 -29.91 -0.39 7.44
C LYS A 242 -29.29 -1.27 6.36
N ARG A 243 -27.95 -1.33 6.33
CA ARG A 243 -27.15 -2.11 5.38
C ARG A 243 -26.43 -3.26 6.07
N ILE A 244 -26.06 -4.24 5.29
CA ILE A 244 -25.21 -5.35 5.69
C ILE A 244 -23.89 -5.21 4.92
N LEU A 245 -22.79 -5.00 5.64
CA LEU A 245 -21.46 -4.79 5.05
C LEU A 245 -20.55 -5.96 5.43
N VAL A 246 -19.86 -6.52 4.44
CA VAL A 246 -18.87 -7.57 4.66
C VAL A 246 -17.49 -6.93 4.78
N MET A 247 -16.93 -6.93 5.99
CA MET A 247 -15.66 -6.30 6.33
C MET A 247 -14.54 -7.33 6.44
N MET A 248 -13.32 -6.95 6.12
CA MET A 248 -12.12 -7.71 6.54
C MET A 248 -12.04 -7.76 8.07
N GLU A 249 -11.50 -8.83 8.63
CA GLU A 249 -11.27 -8.93 10.08
C GLU A 249 -10.02 -8.18 10.55
N CYS A 250 -9.16 -7.74 9.64
CA CYS A 250 -7.93 -7.04 9.96
C CYS A 250 -7.73 -5.79 9.09
N ASP A 251 -6.86 -4.92 9.56
CA ASP A 251 -6.44 -3.73 8.84
C ASP A 251 -5.43 -4.10 7.74
N LEU A 252 -5.37 -3.32 6.65
CA LEU A 252 -4.44 -3.54 5.54
C LEU A 252 -2.98 -3.54 6.03
N GLY A 253 -2.26 -4.60 5.69
CA GLY A 253 -0.87 -4.76 6.07
C GLY A 253 -0.64 -5.41 7.42
N ALA A 254 -1.68 -5.74 8.17
CA ALA A 254 -1.55 -6.49 9.43
C ALA A 254 -1.06 -7.92 9.18
N ALA A 255 -0.24 -8.43 10.08
CA ALA A 255 0.25 -9.81 10.04
C ALA A 255 -0.78 -10.80 10.62
N SER A 256 -1.73 -10.33 11.43
CA SER A 256 -2.76 -11.16 12.06
C SER A 256 -4.09 -10.41 12.14
N ASN A 257 -5.20 -11.15 12.12
CA ASN A 257 -6.55 -10.63 12.38
C ASN A 257 -6.93 -10.64 13.87
N ALA A 258 -6.14 -11.30 14.72
CA ALA A 258 -6.42 -11.43 16.14
C ALA A 258 -5.14 -11.40 16.98
N ALA A 259 -5.29 -10.96 18.22
CA ALA A 259 -4.27 -11.06 19.25
C ALA A 259 -4.89 -11.65 20.52
N THR A 260 -4.18 -12.58 21.15
CA THR A 260 -4.58 -13.21 22.41
C THR A 260 -3.91 -12.57 23.62
N ASN A 261 -2.83 -11.84 23.39
CA ASN A 261 -2.04 -11.16 24.41
C ASN A 261 -1.34 -9.91 23.83
N ASN A 262 -0.78 -9.10 24.69
CA ASN A 262 -0.11 -7.85 24.31
C ASN A 262 1.16 -8.05 23.46
N ASN A 263 1.83 -9.18 23.53
CA ASN A 263 3.01 -9.43 22.69
C ASN A 263 2.64 -9.67 21.23
N GLU A 264 1.41 -10.10 20.99
CA GLU A 264 0.89 -10.36 19.64
C GLU A 264 0.15 -9.16 19.06
N VAL A 265 -0.26 -8.18 19.87
CA VAL A 265 -1.11 -7.07 19.38
C VAL A 265 -0.46 -6.28 18.26
N VAL A 266 0.85 -6.11 18.24
CA VAL A 266 1.55 -5.40 17.16
C VAL A 266 1.41 -6.11 15.80
N LYS A 267 1.15 -7.42 15.78
CA LYS A 267 0.86 -8.16 14.56
C LYS A 267 -0.48 -7.80 13.93
N THR A 268 -1.39 -7.21 14.72
CA THR A 268 -2.71 -6.75 14.25
C THR A 268 -2.70 -5.30 13.77
N PHE A 269 -1.58 -4.58 13.93
CA PHE A 269 -1.45 -3.21 13.47
C PHE A 269 -1.35 -3.19 11.95
N GLY A 270 -2.28 -2.49 11.30
CA GLY A 270 -2.21 -2.18 9.88
C GLY A 270 -1.25 -1.04 9.58
N LEU A 271 -0.94 -0.88 8.29
CA LEU A 271 -0.16 0.25 7.81
C LEU A 271 -0.98 1.54 7.88
N TYR A 272 -0.30 2.69 7.98
CA TYR A 272 -0.95 3.99 7.99
C TYR A 272 -1.13 4.53 6.57
N TYR A 273 -2.26 5.18 6.31
CA TYR A 273 -2.58 5.84 5.04
C TYR A 273 -3.05 7.26 5.30
N GLN A 274 -2.58 8.24 4.53
CA GLN A 274 -3.20 9.57 4.50
C GLN A 274 -4.49 9.50 3.69
N PHE A 275 -5.52 10.23 4.11
CA PHE A 275 -6.84 10.19 3.47
C PHE A 275 -6.74 10.46 1.95
N GLY A 276 -7.22 9.54 1.13
CA GLY A 276 -7.18 9.67 -0.33
C GLY A 276 -5.88 9.15 -0.98
N ARG A 277 -4.85 8.75 -0.21
CA ARG A 277 -3.62 8.17 -0.75
C ARG A 277 -3.70 6.65 -0.86
N LYS A 278 -3.11 6.13 -1.93
CA LYS A 278 -2.99 4.69 -2.19
C LYS A 278 -1.77 4.05 -1.51
N ASP A 279 -0.76 4.85 -1.16
CA ASP A 279 0.53 4.36 -0.65
C ASP A 279 0.52 4.27 0.87
N PRO A 280 0.96 3.14 1.44
CA PRO A 280 1.05 2.94 2.86
C PRO A 280 2.34 3.48 3.46
N PHE A 281 2.26 3.79 4.76
CA PHE A 281 3.38 4.14 5.62
C PHE A 281 3.53 3.12 6.75
N PRO A 282 4.77 2.88 7.23
CA PRO A 282 5.02 1.94 8.29
C PRO A 282 4.25 2.26 9.56
N THR A 283 3.72 1.19 10.18
CA THR A 283 3.01 1.22 11.45
C THR A 283 3.97 1.29 12.64
N ALA A 284 3.42 1.45 13.84
CA ALA A 284 4.17 1.41 15.08
C ALA A 284 4.84 0.03 15.29
N LYS A 285 6.05 0.05 15.83
CA LYS A 285 6.84 -1.14 16.16
C LYS A 285 6.50 -1.71 17.53
N ASN A 286 6.13 -0.84 18.46
CA ASN A 286 5.83 -1.15 19.85
C ASN A 286 4.35 -0.95 20.13
N LYS A 287 3.87 -1.56 21.19
CA LYS A 287 2.47 -1.55 21.61
C LYS A 287 2.13 -0.45 22.62
N GLU A 288 3.14 0.11 23.28
CA GLU A 288 2.97 1.11 24.32
C GLU A 288 3.18 2.52 23.80
N ARG A 289 2.45 3.46 24.39
CA ARG A 289 2.64 4.88 24.18
C ARG A 289 4.01 5.32 24.74
N ARG A 290 4.75 6.10 23.96
CA ARG A 290 5.96 6.76 24.47
C ARG A 290 5.61 8.07 25.17
N ILE A 291 6.42 8.42 26.16
CA ILE A 291 6.26 9.68 26.93
C ILE A 291 6.29 10.90 26.00
N ASP A 292 7.15 10.90 24.99
CA ASP A 292 7.26 11.96 23.98
C ASP A 292 6.19 11.88 22.88
N ASN A 293 5.27 10.93 22.99
CA ASN A 293 4.24 10.64 22.00
C ASN A 293 4.79 10.47 20.57
N ASN A 294 6.00 9.93 20.44
CA ASN A 294 6.70 9.66 19.19
C ASN A 294 7.19 8.21 19.16
N SER A 295 6.25 7.31 18.92
CA SER A 295 6.54 5.88 18.88
C SER A 295 7.38 5.50 17.67
N GLU A 296 8.26 4.53 17.84
CA GLU A 296 9.05 3.97 16.75
C GLU A 296 8.17 3.23 15.76
N THR A 297 8.53 3.29 14.48
CA THR A 297 7.89 2.50 13.43
C THR A 297 8.65 1.20 13.16
N VAL A 298 7.98 0.24 12.55
CA VAL A 298 8.66 -0.95 12.02
C VAL A 298 9.74 -0.54 11.03
N ASP A 299 10.86 -1.26 11.09
CA ASP A 299 11.99 -1.01 10.21
C ASP A 299 11.62 -1.35 8.77
N VAL A 300 12.00 -0.50 7.84
CA VAL A 300 11.87 -0.74 6.40
C VAL A 300 13.21 -0.55 5.70
N PHE A 301 13.37 -1.26 4.60
CA PHE A 301 14.62 -1.37 3.86
C PHE A 301 14.36 -1.14 2.37
N ASP A 302 15.28 -0.47 1.70
CA ASP A 302 15.25 -0.30 0.25
C ASP A 302 15.80 -1.54 -0.49
N ARG A 303 15.83 -1.45 -1.82
CA ARG A 303 16.36 -2.50 -2.70
C ARG A 303 17.84 -2.82 -2.47
N ASP A 304 18.60 -1.88 -1.93
CA ASP A 304 20.04 -2.00 -1.69
C ASP A 304 20.34 -2.45 -0.25
N GLY A 305 19.29 -2.66 0.55
CA GLY A 305 19.39 -3.11 1.94
C GLY A 305 19.62 -1.97 2.94
N ASN A 306 19.52 -0.72 2.51
CA ASN A 306 19.63 0.40 3.43
C ASN A 306 18.36 0.53 4.27
N LYS A 307 18.55 0.71 5.57
CA LYS A 307 17.44 0.97 6.49
C LYS A 307 16.91 2.39 6.26
N LEU A 308 15.61 2.50 5.97
CA LEU A 308 14.95 3.74 5.60
C LEU A 308 14.20 4.42 6.74
N ASN A 309 14.41 4.06 7.98
CA ASN A 309 13.68 4.62 9.10
C ASN A 309 13.98 6.11 9.29
N ALA A 310 12.92 6.89 9.33
CA ALA A 310 12.99 8.24 9.84
C ALA A 310 13.18 8.21 11.35
N THR A 311 14.37 8.46 11.83
CA THR A 311 14.64 8.65 13.25
C THR A 311 14.30 10.06 13.70
N THR A 312 14.16 10.99 12.76
CA THR A 312 13.78 12.39 13.01
C THR A 312 12.98 12.95 11.84
N LEU A 313 12.17 13.97 12.09
CA LEU A 313 11.40 14.75 11.13
C LEU A 313 12.23 15.32 9.96
N ARG A 314 13.55 15.32 10.02
CA ARG A 314 14.43 16.06 9.10
C ARG A 314 15.62 15.28 8.56
N GLY A 315 15.71 13.99 8.77
CA GLY A 315 16.97 13.31 8.43
C GLY A 315 16.86 11.82 8.13
N GLY A 316 15.67 11.26 8.21
CA GLY A 316 15.46 9.88 7.82
C GLY A 316 15.17 9.75 6.33
N SER A 317 15.29 8.55 5.81
CA SER A 317 15.00 8.23 4.41
C SER A 317 13.51 8.35 4.04
N TYR A 318 12.63 8.58 5.01
CA TYR A 318 11.31 9.15 4.77
C TYR A 318 11.46 10.65 4.60
N GLN A 319 11.08 11.16 3.48
CA GLN A 319 10.88 12.57 3.39
C GLN A 319 9.56 12.93 4.04
N ILE A 320 9.64 13.59 5.18
CA ILE A 320 8.50 14.27 5.78
C ILE A 320 8.59 15.70 5.26
N MET A 321 7.71 16.09 4.37
CA MET A 321 7.72 17.41 3.78
C MET A 321 6.72 18.34 4.45
N ASN A 322 7.25 19.47 4.96
CA ASN A 322 6.45 20.66 5.11
C ASN A 322 6.07 21.18 3.71
N HIS A 323 4.79 21.34 3.48
CA HIS A 323 4.28 21.74 2.19
C HIS A 323 4.47 23.25 1.97
N SER A 324 5.54 23.63 1.33
CA SER A 324 5.71 24.97 0.74
C SER A 324 5.67 24.95 -0.79
N ILE A 325 5.08 23.91 -1.38
CA ILE A 325 4.95 23.84 -2.83
C ILE A 325 3.79 24.75 -3.22
N SER A 326 4.11 25.90 -3.78
CA SER A 326 3.19 26.88 -4.38
C SER A 326 2.53 26.34 -5.65
N SER A 327 1.83 25.20 -5.57
CA SER A 327 1.41 24.51 -6.77
C SER A 327 -0.02 24.02 -6.67
N SER A 328 -0.60 23.71 -7.82
CA SER A 328 -1.97 23.23 -7.95
C SER A 328 -2.18 21.90 -7.20
N VAL A 329 -3.43 21.57 -6.89
CA VAL A 329 -3.85 20.24 -6.36
C VAL A 329 -3.20 19.11 -7.13
N GLN A 330 -3.16 19.22 -8.45
CA GLN A 330 -2.61 18.24 -9.36
C GLN A 330 -1.12 18.00 -9.15
N SER A 331 -0.37 19.07 -8.87
CA SER A 331 1.07 18.96 -8.60
C SER A 331 1.32 18.18 -7.32
N ILE A 332 0.52 18.36 -6.27
CA ILE A 332 0.66 17.66 -5.00
C ILE A 332 0.29 16.18 -5.15
N ILE A 333 -0.83 15.87 -5.82
CA ILE A 333 -1.21 14.50 -6.12
C ILE A 333 -0.14 13.83 -7.00
N SER A 334 0.35 14.51 -8.04
CA SER A 334 1.44 14.03 -8.88
C SER A 334 2.72 13.78 -8.08
N TYR A 335 3.04 14.70 -7.17
CA TYR A 335 4.18 14.54 -6.27
C TYR A 335 4.01 13.30 -5.39
N SER A 336 2.84 13.10 -4.77
CA SER A 336 2.56 11.93 -3.93
C SER A 336 2.71 10.60 -4.68
N ILE A 337 2.36 10.56 -5.97
CA ILE A 337 2.54 9.39 -6.84
C ILE A 337 4.03 9.15 -7.12
N LYS A 338 4.78 10.20 -7.44
CA LYS A 338 6.22 10.13 -7.75
C LYS A 338 7.07 9.82 -6.53
N GLN A 339 6.57 10.14 -5.34
CA GLN A 339 7.25 9.96 -4.06
C GLN A 339 6.39 9.14 -3.09
N PRO A 340 6.20 7.85 -3.34
CA PRO A 340 5.26 7.01 -2.58
C PRO A 340 5.63 6.89 -1.10
N LEU A 341 6.89 7.08 -0.74
CA LEU A 341 7.38 7.00 0.64
C LEU A 341 7.43 8.37 1.36
N THR A 342 7.05 9.46 0.70
CA THR A 342 7.02 10.78 1.33
C THR A 342 5.71 11.00 2.07
N PHE A 343 5.76 11.17 3.39
CA PHE A 343 4.62 11.59 4.20
C PHE A 343 4.48 13.11 4.11
N ILE A 344 3.35 13.60 3.60
CA ILE A 344 3.14 15.03 3.32
C ILE A 344 2.43 15.66 4.52
N LEU A 345 3.10 16.60 5.18
CA LEU A 345 2.55 17.33 6.31
C LEU A 345 1.53 18.38 5.84
N CYS A 346 0.56 18.69 6.70
CA CYS A 346 -0.21 19.93 6.58
C CYS A 346 0.52 21.09 7.28
N SER A 347 0.17 22.33 6.93
CA SER A 347 0.66 23.50 7.66
C SER A 347 0.01 23.62 9.04
N GLU A 348 0.67 24.30 9.97
CA GLU A 348 0.13 24.58 11.30
C GLU A 348 -1.11 25.48 11.26
N ASP A 349 -1.34 26.19 10.16
CA ASP A 349 -2.41 27.17 9.96
C ASP A 349 -3.76 26.56 9.56
N ASN A 350 -4.19 25.47 10.22
CA ASN A 350 -5.54 24.87 10.06
C ASN A 350 -5.88 24.25 8.70
N SER A 351 -4.92 23.90 7.85
CA SER A 351 -5.24 23.30 6.55
C SER A 351 -5.78 21.89 6.64
N PHE A 352 -5.53 21.15 7.70
CA PHE A 352 -6.02 19.78 7.99
C PHE A 352 -5.99 18.80 6.79
N ASN A 353 -5.26 19.13 5.73
CA ASN A 353 -5.20 18.35 4.50
C ASN A 353 -3.78 18.32 3.96
N TRP A 354 -3.31 17.15 3.53
CA TRP A 354 -2.04 17.01 2.84
C TRP A 354 -2.05 17.59 1.43
N ILE A 355 -3.24 17.74 0.81
CA ILE A 355 -3.44 18.47 -0.44
C ILE A 355 -3.70 19.93 -0.06
N TYR A 356 -2.62 20.71 0.04
CA TYR A 356 -2.67 22.13 0.36
C TYR A 356 -1.70 22.90 -0.53
N GLY A 357 -2.06 24.07 -0.97
CA GLY A 357 -1.23 24.94 -1.82
C GLY A 357 -1.87 26.30 -2.03
N ALA A 358 -1.33 27.12 -2.92
CA ALA A 358 -1.80 28.47 -3.26
C ALA A 358 -3.20 28.53 -3.92
N ILE A 359 -3.92 27.42 -3.94
CA ILE A 359 -5.31 27.31 -4.41
C ILE A 359 -6.29 27.56 -3.28
N SER A 360 -7.52 27.92 -3.64
CA SER A 360 -8.57 28.06 -2.66
C SER A 360 -8.74 26.75 -1.88
N GLN A 361 -8.92 26.82 -0.59
CA GLN A 361 -9.13 25.66 0.27
C GLN A 361 -10.26 24.77 -0.26
N SER A 362 -11.33 25.36 -0.78
CA SER A 362 -12.47 24.66 -1.33
C SER A 362 -12.12 23.74 -2.52
N GLU A 363 -11.22 24.14 -3.41
CA GLU A 363 -10.79 23.30 -4.55
C GLU A 363 -9.92 22.11 -4.09
N ALA A 364 -9.03 22.32 -3.12
CA ALA A 364 -8.24 21.26 -2.52
C ALA A 364 -9.14 20.21 -1.84
N TRP A 365 -10.19 20.66 -1.16
CA TRP A 365 -11.14 19.77 -0.49
C TRP A 365 -11.98 18.97 -1.47
N LYS A 366 -12.52 19.61 -2.51
CA LYS A 366 -13.30 18.96 -3.56
C LYS A 366 -12.50 17.85 -4.25
N ALA A 367 -11.24 18.10 -4.56
CA ALA A 367 -10.38 17.10 -5.17
C ALA A 367 -10.12 15.90 -4.26
N SER A 368 -9.82 16.14 -2.98
CA SER A 368 -9.55 15.06 -2.03
C SER A 368 -10.79 14.28 -1.61
N ASN A 369 -11.99 14.87 -1.67
CA ASN A 369 -13.25 14.22 -1.30
C ASN A 369 -13.51 12.94 -2.09
N ARG A 370 -13.05 12.86 -3.32
CA ARG A 370 -13.39 11.78 -4.25
C ARG A 370 -12.29 10.71 -4.40
N LEU A 371 -11.12 10.91 -3.81
CA LEU A 371 -9.98 10.04 -4.05
C LEU A 371 -10.24 8.58 -3.64
N TRP A 372 -11.06 8.33 -2.64
CA TRP A 372 -11.45 6.98 -2.21
C TRP A 372 -12.92 6.63 -2.52
N GLY A 373 -13.55 7.35 -3.46
CA GLY A 373 -14.92 7.06 -3.87
C GLY A 373 -16.00 7.67 -2.98
N GLY A 374 -15.65 8.54 -2.05
CA GLY A 374 -16.62 9.38 -1.35
C GLY A 374 -17.32 10.34 -2.30
N ASN A 375 -18.58 10.66 -2.04
CA ASN A 375 -19.38 11.56 -2.84
C ASN A 375 -20.08 12.60 -1.98
N LEU A 376 -19.63 13.83 -2.07
CA LEU A 376 -20.38 14.99 -1.57
C LEU A 376 -21.00 15.71 -2.78
N ASN A 377 -22.15 15.25 -3.22
CA ASN A 377 -22.86 15.87 -4.33
C ASN A 377 -23.57 17.20 -3.99
N ASN A 378 -23.58 17.59 -2.72
CA ASN A 378 -24.22 18.85 -2.31
C ASN A 378 -23.23 19.73 -1.55
N GLU A 379 -22.73 20.70 -2.23
CA GLU A 379 -21.71 21.65 -1.82
C GLU A 379 -22.15 22.68 -0.77
N THR A 380 -23.38 22.60 -0.26
CA THR A 380 -24.00 23.71 0.48
C THR A 380 -24.41 23.42 1.92
N SER A 381 -24.19 22.23 2.46
CA SER A 381 -24.57 22.02 3.86
C SER A 381 -23.48 21.38 4.72
N SER A 382 -23.21 22.01 5.83
CA SER A 382 -22.27 21.63 6.88
C SER A 382 -22.67 20.36 7.66
N LYS A 383 -23.67 19.59 7.22
CA LYS A 383 -24.34 18.58 8.05
C LYS A 383 -24.53 17.28 7.30
N ARG A 384 -23.45 16.47 7.08
CA ARG A 384 -23.68 15.25 6.27
C ARG A 384 -22.80 14.08 6.63
N LEU A 385 -23.50 12.95 6.79
CA LEU A 385 -22.93 11.63 6.55
C LEU A 385 -22.98 11.37 5.05
N ASP A 386 -21.83 11.37 4.39
CA ASP A 386 -21.73 10.88 3.03
C ASP A 386 -21.76 9.35 3.06
N THR A 387 -22.91 8.81 2.73
CA THR A 387 -23.14 7.37 2.66
C THR A 387 -23.20 6.87 1.22
N LYS A 388 -23.04 7.78 0.26
CA LYS A 388 -23.04 7.44 -1.15
C LYS A 388 -21.62 7.13 -1.61
N PHE A 389 -21.35 5.87 -1.74
CA PHE A 389 -20.15 5.38 -2.39
C PHE A 389 -20.32 5.49 -3.92
N THR A 390 -19.39 6.15 -4.60
CA THR A 390 -19.43 6.33 -6.07
C THR A 390 -18.71 5.23 -6.83
N GLY A 391 -18.16 4.26 -6.13
CA GLY A 391 -17.35 3.18 -6.67
C GLY A 391 -15.89 3.30 -6.30
N LYS A 392 -15.19 2.17 -6.34
CA LYS A 392 -13.75 2.08 -6.14
C LYS A 392 -13.00 2.92 -7.16
N THR A 393 -12.04 3.70 -6.72
CA THR A 393 -11.22 4.56 -7.57
C THR A 393 -9.83 3.98 -7.78
N ILE A 394 -9.04 4.59 -8.67
CA ILE A 394 -7.62 4.23 -8.85
C ILE A 394 -6.76 4.53 -7.60
N TYR A 395 -7.21 5.39 -6.70
CA TYR A 395 -6.49 5.75 -5.47
C TYR A 395 -6.90 4.90 -4.26
N ASP A 396 -7.92 4.06 -4.38
CA ASP A 396 -8.37 3.19 -3.30
C ASP A 396 -7.27 2.17 -2.95
N PRO A 397 -6.84 2.07 -1.68
CA PRO A 397 -5.72 1.20 -1.29
C PRO A 397 -6.08 -0.28 -1.18
N CYS A 398 -7.37 -0.62 -1.21
CA CYS A 398 -7.83 -1.99 -0.98
C CYS A 398 -7.55 -2.95 -2.15
N PRO A 399 -7.48 -4.26 -1.91
CA PRO A 399 -7.34 -5.27 -2.96
C PRO A 399 -8.53 -5.31 -3.93
N SER A 400 -8.39 -6.07 -5.01
CA SER A 400 -9.50 -6.29 -5.97
C SER A 400 -10.72 -6.90 -5.30
N GLY A 401 -11.93 -6.42 -5.62
CA GLY A 401 -13.20 -6.81 -5.01
C GLY A 401 -13.45 -6.23 -3.61
N TRP A 402 -12.54 -5.42 -3.12
CA TRP A 402 -12.60 -4.71 -1.84
C TRP A 402 -12.36 -3.22 -2.05
N CYS A 403 -12.97 -2.39 -1.21
CA CYS A 403 -12.79 -0.93 -1.26
C CYS A 403 -12.83 -0.31 0.14
N MET A 404 -12.58 0.98 0.18
CA MET A 404 -12.69 1.77 1.40
C MET A 404 -14.13 1.78 1.91
N PRO A 405 -14.35 1.57 3.24
CA PRO A 405 -15.68 1.53 3.80
C PRO A 405 -16.29 2.93 3.89
N PRO A 406 -17.61 3.06 3.75
CA PRO A 406 -18.31 4.32 3.96
C PRO A 406 -18.41 4.68 5.44
N GLN A 407 -18.72 5.92 5.72
CA GLN A 407 -18.73 6.51 7.07
C GLN A 407 -19.70 5.83 8.04
N ASP A 408 -20.81 5.28 7.56
CA ASP A 408 -21.85 4.63 8.38
C ASP A 408 -21.48 3.19 8.82
N THR A 409 -20.35 2.67 8.39
CA THR A 409 -19.91 1.29 8.66
C THR A 409 -19.96 0.91 10.14
N TRP A 410 -19.57 1.80 11.01
CA TRP A 410 -19.42 1.53 12.45
C TRP A 410 -20.58 2.04 13.30
N THR A 411 -21.67 2.50 12.70
CA THR A 411 -22.80 3.12 13.42
C THR A 411 -23.47 2.20 14.43
N ASN A 412 -23.28 0.89 14.34
CA ASN A 412 -23.78 -0.07 15.30
C ASN A 412 -22.80 -0.37 16.46
N PHE A 413 -21.65 0.26 16.49
CA PHE A 413 -20.68 0.10 17.59
C PHE A 413 -21.08 0.86 18.85
N THR A 414 -22.04 1.77 18.76
CA THR A 414 -22.69 2.43 19.88
C THR A 414 -24.18 2.18 19.85
N THR A 415 -24.85 2.21 21.01
CA THR A 415 -26.29 1.91 21.11
C THR A 415 -27.15 3.15 21.01
N THR A 416 -26.68 4.33 21.39
CA THR A 416 -27.48 5.56 21.49
C THR A 416 -26.95 6.75 20.72
N LEU A 417 -25.65 6.98 20.67
CA LEU A 417 -25.06 8.20 20.12
C LEU A 417 -24.02 7.87 19.04
N LEU A 418 -23.98 8.68 17.99
CA LEU A 418 -22.94 8.64 16.96
C LEU A 418 -21.72 9.50 17.32
N ASP A 419 -21.92 10.43 18.27
CA ASP A 419 -20.89 11.31 18.83
C ASP A 419 -20.72 11.01 20.31
N GLY A 420 -19.54 10.76 20.71
CA GLY A 420 -19.27 10.45 22.09
C GLY A 420 -19.30 11.71 22.93
N ASP A 421 -20.33 11.89 23.69
CA ASP A 421 -20.22 12.77 24.82
C ASP A 421 -19.16 12.20 25.78
N ARG A 422 -18.28 13.05 26.30
CA ARG A 422 -17.29 12.69 27.34
C ARG A 422 -17.91 12.33 28.68
N SER A 423 -19.25 12.35 28.79
CA SER A 423 -19.95 11.97 30.03
C SER A 423 -19.98 10.45 30.20
N SER A 424 -19.87 10.01 31.42
CA SER A 424 -19.67 8.63 31.88
C SER A 424 -20.76 7.60 31.56
N ASN A 425 -21.70 7.91 30.68
CA ASN A 425 -22.88 7.08 30.38
C ASN A 425 -22.91 6.59 28.93
N TYR A 426 -21.83 5.96 28.48
CA TYR A 426 -21.83 5.36 27.15
C TYR A 426 -22.58 4.03 27.14
N ASN A 427 -23.67 3.98 26.42
CA ASN A 427 -24.22 2.73 25.95
C ASN A 427 -23.38 2.27 24.73
N ILE A 428 -22.14 1.89 24.98
CA ILE A 428 -21.25 1.41 23.94
C ILE A 428 -21.52 -0.07 23.71
N ASN A 429 -21.68 -0.45 22.45
CA ASN A 429 -21.85 -1.84 22.05
C ASN A 429 -20.50 -2.58 22.01
N ILE A 430 -19.85 -2.71 23.14
CA ILE A 430 -18.54 -3.34 23.29
C ILE A 430 -18.61 -4.59 24.17
N ALA A 431 -17.78 -5.58 23.83
CA ALA A 431 -17.62 -6.80 24.61
C ALA A 431 -16.68 -6.60 25.79
N SER A 432 -15.60 -5.87 25.56
CA SER A 432 -14.64 -5.49 26.60
C SER A 432 -13.89 -4.23 26.19
N LEU A 433 -13.64 -3.36 27.15
CA LEU A 433 -12.83 -2.17 26.94
C LEU A 433 -11.37 -2.57 26.80
N TYR A 434 -10.75 -2.34 25.66
CA TYR A 434 -9.37 -2.76 25.33
C TYR A 434 -9.04 -4.23 25.64
N ASN A 435 -10.03 -5.05 25.91
CA ASN A 435 -9.85 -6.42 26.39
C ASN A 435 -8.96 -6.51 27.63
N CYS A 436 -8.99 -5.46 28.47
CA CYS A 436 -8.21 -5.36 29.69
C CYS A 436 -9.06 -5.68 30.91
N PRO A 437 -8.49 -6.26 31.96
CA PRO A 437 -9.13 -6.32 33.27
C PRO A 437 -9.48 -4.92 33.79
N ILE A 438 -10.53 -4.82 34.58
CA ILE A 438 -10.98 -3.53 35.15
C ILE A 438 -9.88 -2.87 35.98
N GLU A 439 -9.06 -3.65 36.66
CA GLU A 439 -7.92 -3.19 37.44
C GLU A 439 -6.91 -2.42 36.63
N ASP A 440 -6.60 -2.90 35.42
CA ASP A 440 -5.65 -2.26 34.51
C ASP A 440 -6.20 -0.95 33.95
N GLN A 441 -7.52 -0.84 33.81
CA GLN A 441 -8.17 0.38 33.35
C GLN A 441 -8.09 1.52 34.38
N LYS A 442 -7.99 1.20 35.68
CA LYS A 442 -7.85 2.19 36.73
C LYS A 442 -6.52 2.92 36.75
N ASN A 443 -5.50 2.34 36.09
CA ASN A 443 -4.17 2.93 36.00
C ASN A 443 -4.02 3.92 34.82
N TYR A 444 -5.06 4.09 34.01
CA TYR A 444 -5.09 5.11 33.00
C TYR A 444 -5.41 6.47 33.61
N VAL A 445 -4.44 7.35 33.65
CA VAL A 445 -4.60 8.74 34.10
C VAL A 445 -4.63 9.63 32.87
N ASP A 446 -5.72 10.35 32.67
CA ASP A 446 -5.84 11.32 31.59
C ASP A 446 -4.78 12.42 31.78
N GLY A 447 -3.93 12.62 30.77
CA GLY A 447 -2.80 13.53 30.84
C GLY A 447 -1.48 12.93 31.37
N ASP A 448 -1.49 11.70 31.88
CA ASP A 448 -0.26 10.97 32.14
C ASP A 448 0.30 10.41 30.82
N ASN A 449 1.48 10.86 30.46
CA ASN A 449 2.20 10.39 29.27
C ASN A 449 2.73 8.95 29.41
N SER A 450 2.50 8.28 30.52
CA SER A 450 2.94 6.90 30.76
C SER A 450 2.28 5.88 29.82
N GLY A 451 1.15 6.25 29.18
CA GLY A 451 0.38 5.35 28.33
C GLY A 451 -0.41 4.31 29.13
N PHE A 452 -1.21 3.55 28.42
CA PHE A 452 -1.96 2.45 28.99
C PHE A 452 -1.06 1.21 29.13
N VAL A 453 -0.75 0.79 30.34
CA VAL A 453 0.04 -0.40 30.61
C VAL A 453 -0.88 -1.49 31.15
N SER A 454 -1.20 -2.47 30.31
CA SER A 454 -1.87 -3.69 30.74
C SER A 454 -0.86 -4.85 30.79
N SER A 455 -0.76 -5.50 31.90
CA SER A 455 0.06 -6.70 32.06
C SER A 455 -0.60 -7.94 31.47
N THR A 456 -1.92 -7.96 31.35
CA THR A 456 -2.72 -9.15 31.02
C THR A 456 -3.69 -8.95 29.85
N GLY A 457 -4.01 -7.70 29.46
CA GLY A 457 -4.94 -7.39 28.38
C GLY A 457 -4.29 -7.25 27.02
N VAL A 458 -5.09 -6.91 26.01
CA VAL A 458 -4.67 -6.63 24.63
C VAL A 458 -5.08 -5.21 24.28
N PHE A 459 -4.12 -4.37 23.90
CA PHE A 459 -4.39 -2.97 23.55
C PHE A 459 -5.28 -2.85 22.31
N GLY A 460 -6.55 -2.51 22.52
CA GLY A 460 -7.56 -2.36 21.49
C GLY A 460 -8.96 -2.56 22.06
N ARG A 461 -9.96 -2.52 21.18
CA ARG A 461 -11.35 -2.75 21.56
C ARG A 461 -11.98 -3.89 20.77
N ARG A 462 -12.88 -4.61 21.43
CA ARG A 462 -13.78 -5.58 20.79
C ARG A 462 -15.19 -5.06 20.79
N TYR A 463 -15.82 -5.02 19.64
CA TYR A 463 -17.18 -4.56 19.43
C TYR A 463 -18.09 -5.70 19.04
N TYR A 464 -19.29 -5.75 19.59
CA TYR A 464 -20.35 -6.55 19.01
C TYR A 464 -20.78 -5.92 17.67
N ILE A 465 -20.76 -6.69 16.60
CA ILE A 465 -21.03 -6.18 15.24
C ILE A 465 -22.51 -6.28 14.86
N ASN A 466 -23.31 -7.05 15.62
CA ASN A 466 -24.71 -7.34 15.35
C ASN A 466 -25.66 -7.08 16.51
N GLY A 467 -25.33 -6.16 17.40
CA GLY A 467 -26.06 -5.92 18.63
C GLY A 467 -25.22 -6.26 19.87
N ASN A 468 -25.85 -6.51 21.01
CA ASN A 468 -25.12 -6.73 22.28
C ASN A 468 -24.64 -8.18 22.48
N THR A 469 -24.77 -9.03 21.48
CA THR A 469 -24.42 -10.46 21.56
C THR A 469 -23.85 -10.93 20.24
N GLY A 470 -23.13 -12.05 20.25
CA GLY A 470 -22.63 -12.71 19.05
C GLY A 470 -21.20 -12.32 18.68
N ASP A 471 -20.94 -12.20 17.39
CA ASP A 471 -19.61 -11.98 16.84
C ASP A 471 -19.03 -10.62 17.22
N LYS A 472 -17.71 -10.58 17.41
CA LYS A 472 -16.98 -9.42 17.87
C LYS A 472 -15.87 -9.06 16.88
N ALA A 473 -15.78 -7.79 16.51
CA ALA A 473 -14.68 -7.24 15.76
C ALA A 473 -13.62 -6.64 16.69
N PHE A 474 -12.36 -6.97 16.43
CA PHE A 474 -11.23 -6.39 17.16
C PHE A 474 -10.62 -5.22 16.38
N TYR A 475 -10.44 -4.10 17.07
CA TYR A 475 -9.77 -2.91 16.58
C TYR A 475 -8.58 -2.59 17.50
N PRO A 476 -7.34 -2.78 17.03
CA PRO A 476 -6.15 -2.58 17.87
C PRO A 476 -5.91 -1.10 18.12
N ALA A 477 -5.37 -0.77 19.29
CA ALA A 477 -4.91 0.58 19.61
C ALA A 477 -3.56 0.87 18.95
N SER A 478 -3.53 0.90 17.63
CA SER A 478 -2.32 1.11 16.83
C SER A 478 -1.85 2.56 16.80
N GLY A 479 -2.61 3.50 17.40
CA GLY A 479 -2.32 4.92 17.29
C GLY A 479 -2.48 5.44 15.85
N TYR A 480 -1.75 6.51 15.55
CA TYR A 480 -1.79 7.14 14.23
C TYR A 480 -0.49 7.92 13.94
N ARG A 481 -0.26 8.25 12.68
CA ARG A 481 0.80 9.17 12.27
C ARG A 481 0.24 10.59 12.14
N ASN A 482 0.82 11.52 12.88
CA ASN A 482 0.34 12.91 12.98
C ASN A 482 0.65 13.69 11.68
N GLY A 483 -0.36 14.36 11.13
CA GLY A 483 -0.25 15.12 9.87
C GLY A 483 0.51 16.43 9.99
N ILE A 484 0.77 16.94 11.20
CA ILE A 484 1.50 18.20 11.42
C ILE A 484 3.00 17.97 11.51
N ASN A 485 3.43 16.89 12.17
CA ASN A 485 4.84 16.65 12.47
C ASN A 485 5.35 15.26 12.02
N GLY A 486 4.48 14.39 11.50
CA GLY A 486 4.84 13.05 11.03
C GLY A 486 5.17 12.05 12.15
N GLN A 487 5.02 12.40 13.40
CA GLN A 487 5.25 11.51 14.55
C GLN A 487 4.16 10.43 14.65
N VAL A 488 4.51 9.28 15.20
CA VAL A 488 3.54 8.23 15.52
C VAL A 488 3.07 8.41 16.96
N CYS A 489 1.78 8.69 17.10
CA CYS A 489 1.15 9.10 18.34
C CYS A 489 0.12 8.08 18.83
N ASP A 490 -0.18 8.12 20.14
CA ASP A 490 -1.28 7.43 20.81
C ASP A 490 -1.31 5.90 20.61
N VAL A 491 -0.16 5.29 20.39
CA VAL A 491 -0.02 3.83 20.34
C VAL A 491 -0.35 3.23 21.69
N GLY A 492 -1.20 2.20 21.72
CA GLY A 492 -1.72 1.62 22.96
C GLY A 492 -2.85 2.42 23.61
N ALA A 493 -3.15 3.64 23.14
CA ALA A 493 -4.15 4.51 23.73
C ALA A 493 -5.36 4.75 22.81
N SER A 494 -5.18 4.81 21.50
CA SER A 494 -6.27 5.05 20.56
C SER A 494 -6.21 4.19 19.30
N SER A 495 -7.37 4.04 18.68
CA SER A 495 -7.54 3.44 17.36
C SER A 495 -8.36 4.38 16.50
N CYS A 496 -7.81 4.74 15.34
CA CYS A 496 -8.51 5.51 14.31
C CYS A 496 -8.46 4.72 13.02
N VAL A 497 -9.59 4.55 12.33
CA VAL A 497 -9.67 3.81 11.06
C VAL A 497 -10.42 4.66 10.05
N TRP A 498 -9.79 4.92 8.89
CA TRP A 498 -10.39 5.75 7.85
C TRP A 498 -11.63 5.12 7.21
N SER A 499 -12.60 5.95 6.89
CA SER A 499 -13.62 5.68 5.87
C SER A 499 -13.26 6.34 4.54
N SER A 500 -14.01 6.04 3.47
CA SER A 500 -13.91 6.73 2.18
C SER A 500 -14.53 8.13 2.20
N SER A 501 -15.33 8.43 3.21
CA SER A 501 -16.22 9.59 3.23
C SER A 501 -15.52 10.83 3.76
N PRO A 502 -15.63 11.98 3.09
CA PRO A 502 -15.36 13.27 3.70
C PRO A 502 -16.44 13.61 4.75
N VAL A 503 -16.11 14.47 5.71
CA VAL A 503 -17.07 14.87 6.77
C VAL A 503 -18.07 15.89 6.26
N SER A 504 -17.59 16.88 5.52
CA SER A 504 -18.44 17.90 4.91
C SER A 504 -17.76 18.49 3.68
N ALA A 505 -18.51 19.28 2.90
CA ALA A 505 -17.94 20.03 1.78
C ALA A 505 -17.01 21.14 2.24
N ASP A 506 -17.21 21.65 3.44
CA ASP A 506 -16.58 22.88 3.95
C ASP A 506 -15.43 22.62 4.92
N LEU A 507 -15.16 21.36 5.27
CA LEU A 507 -14.09 20.98 6.19
C LEU A 507 -13.09 20.03 5.53
N PRO A 508 -11.78 20.30 5.65
CA PRO A 508 -10.73 19.45 5.08
C PRO A 508 -10.47 18.21 5.92
N GLN A 509 -11.52 17.63 6.47
CA GLN A 509 -11.47 16.47 7.35
C GLN A 509 -12.07 15.24 6.67
N GLY A 510 -11.48 14.09 6.95
CA GLY A 510 -12.00 12.77 6.58
C GLY A 510 -12.75 12.15 7.75
N ALA A 511 -13.77 11.36 7.43
CA ALA A 511 -14.51 10.60 8.42
C ALA A 511 -13.79 9.31 8.81
N CYS A 512 -13.86 8.95 10.08
CA CYS A 512 -13.21 7.77 10.63
C CYS A 512 -13.98 7.20 11.83
N LEU A 513 -13.75 5.93 12.12
CA LEU A 513 -13.93 5.41 13.47
C LEU A 513 -12.81 5.97 14.34
N ASN A 514 -13.14 6.59 15.45
CA ASN A 514 -12.17 7.03 16.45
C ASN A 514 -12.54 6.47 17.82
N THR A 515 -11.60 5.83 18.46
CA THR A 515 -11.83 5.19 19.76
C THR A 515 -10.59 5.25 20.62
N ASN A 516 -10.81 5.42 21.90
CA ASN A 516 -9.79 5.23 22.91
C ASN A 516 -10.39 4.54 24.15
N ILE A 517 -9.69 4.58 25.28
CA ILE A 517 -10.16 3.92 26.50
C ILE A 517 -11.47 4.53 27.03
N THR A 518 -11.72 5.82 26.80
CA THR A 518 -12.85 6.55 27.39
C THR A 518 -14.01 6.79 26.45
N TRP A 519 -13.80 6.79 25.14
CA TRP A 519 -14.87 7.09 24.16
C TRP A 519 -14.81 6.22 22.92
N VAL A 520 -15.92 6.17 22.22
CA VAL A 520 -16.07 5.61 20.88
C VAL A 520 -16.89 6.57 20.04
N TYR A 521 -16.30 7.04 18.97
CA TYR A 521 -16.94 7.86 17.95
C TYR A 521 -17.05 7.06 16.65
N PRO A 522 -18.19 6.42 16.37
CA PRO A 522 -18.38 5.62 15.15
C PRO A 522 -18.27 6.46 13.88
N VAL A 523 -18.53 7.76 14.01
CA VAL A 523 -18.48 8.74 12.93
C VAL A 523 -17.75 9.97 13.45
N SER A 524 -16.44 9.89 13.50
CA SER A 524 -15.55 10.99 13.88
C SER A 524 -14.98 11.69 12.67
N SER A 525 -14.29 12.80 12.91
CA SER A 525 -13.60 13.57 11.88
C SER A 525 -12.17 13.88 12.28
N HIS A 526 -11.25 13.72 11.32
CA HIS A 526 -9.84 14.02 11.54
C HIS A 526 -9.19 14.66 10.32
N SER A 527 -8.08 15.37 10.58
CA SER A 527 -7.21 15.91 9.53
C SER A 527 -6.86 14.85 8.49
N ARG A 528 -7.09 15.12 7.20
CA ARG A 528 -6.75 14.24 6.09
C ARG A 528 -5.24 14.04 5.93
N ALA A 529 -4.45 14.90 6.53
CA ALA A 529 -3.00 14.74 6.59
C ALA A 529 -2.55 13.66 7.58
N ASN A 530 -3.38 13.28 8.55
CA ASN A 530 -3.06 12.17 9.45
C ASN A 530 -2.97 10.85 8.68
N GLY A 531 -2.10 9.98 9.16
CA GLY A 531 -2.01 8.60 8.68
C GLY A 531 -2.73 7.66 9.63
N PHE A 532 -3.84 7.06 9.20
CA PHE A 532 -4.61 6.06 9.95
C PHE A 532 -4.61 4.71 9.26
N PRO A 533 -4.81 3.60 9.97
CA PRO A 533 -5.13 2.31 9.37
C PRO A 533 -6.36 2.35 8.47
N VAL A 534 -6.44 1.35 7.61
CA VAL A 534 -7.55 1.10 6.70
C VAL A 534 -8.03 -0.33 6.87
N ARG A 535 -9.35 -0.53 6.95
CA ARG A 535 -10.00 -1.83 6.94
C ARG A 535 -11.03 -1.88 5.84
N CYS A 536 -10.83 -2.77 4.86
CA CYS A 536 -11.63 -2.78 3.65
C CYS A 536 -12.99 -3.46 3.81
N VAL A 537 -13.95 -2.99 3.01
CA VAL A 537 -15.28 -3.58 2.85
C VAL A 537 -15.37 -4.26 1.48
N LYS A 538 -16.14 -5.34 1.37
CA LYS A 538 -16.37 -6.04 0.11
C LYS A 538 -17.26 -5.18 -0.81
N GLU A 539 -16.82 -4.92 -2.04
CA GLU A 539 -17.54 -4.06 -3.00
C GLU A 539 -18.98 -4.53 -3.25
N THR A 540 -19.21 -5.83 -3.27
CA THR A 540 -20.55 -6.42 -3.49
C THR A 540 -21.52 -6.21 -2.32
N SER A 541 -21.06 -5.70 -1.17
CA SER A 541 -21.91 -5.41 0.00
C SER A 541 -22.29 -3.93 0.12
N LEU A 542 -21.81 -3.08 -0.79
CA LEU A 542 -22.13 -1.66 -0.88
C LEU A 542 -23.27 -1.43 -1.86
#